data_5324d40394a1a5c04622aa6a01709f13
#
_entry.id   5324d40394a1a5c04622aa6a01709f13
#
_cell.length_a   1.000
_cell.length_b   1.000
_cell.length_c   1.000
_cell.angle_alpha   90.00
_cell.angle_beta   90.00
_cell.angle_gamma   90.00
#
_symmetry.space_group_name_H-M   'P 1'
#
loop_
_entity.id
_entity.type
_entity.pdbx_description
1 polymer ?
#
loop_
_entity_poly.entity_id
_entity_poly.type
_entity_poly.pdbx_seq_one_letter_code
_entity_poly.pdbx_strand_id
1 'polypeptide(L)'
;DTGGGFVARANLGLEYRLSPDLSLIMDGGYLTAPDGNFDTPYLGLNLAYLMETFAQDQKGAPLVETDLMKTTKWRFRPAYQLYFNAQRRTGSSRDMQLLGGKIDWIVGDWWYLTGQGLSAYEGGAGGYSEGHWGVGILGPSWKNLRFYGEMLIGAGGGGGVDSGSALLFKPSVGLEYDLNKDLSLQTGIGKVISKEGNLDA
;
A
#
# COMPACT_ATOMS: atom_id res chain seq x y z
N ASP A 1 2.80 24.30 3.19
CA ASP A 1 2.64 23.46 2.00
C ASP A 1 3.97 22.74 1.70
N THR A 2 3.95 21.67 0.94
CA THR A 2 5.15 20.88 0.61
C THR A 2 5.82 21.30 -0.72
N GLY A 3 5.39 22.41 -1.32
CA GLY A 3 5.93 22.90 -2.57
C GLY A 3 5.82 21.85 -3.69
N GLY A 4 6.94 21.42 -4.24
CA GLY A 4 7.00 20.40 -5.29
C GLY A 4 6.71 18.96 -4.85
N GLY A 5 6.37 18.75 -3.55
CA GLY A 5 6.07 17.43 -2.98
C GLY A 5 7.30 16.67 -2.48
N PHE A 6 8.51 17.18 -2.64
CA PHE A 6 9.69 16.57 -2.05
C PHE A 6 9.74 16.89 -0.55
N VAL A 7 9.90 15.86 0.28
CA VAL A 7 10.07 15.98 1.72
C VAL A 7 11.29 15.19 2.14
N ALA A 8 12.20 15.84 2.84
CA ALA A 8 13.37 15.21 3.45
C ALA A 8 13.10 14.93 4.94
N ARG A 9 13.58 13.79 5.43
CA ARG A 9 13.48 13.39 6.82
C ARG A 9 14.85 13.04 7.38
N ALA A 10 15.21 13.64 8.50
CA ALA A 10 16.35 13.23 9.31
C ALA A 10 15.83 12.75 10.68
N ASN A 11 16.24 11.57 11.13
CA ASN A 11 15.79 11.02 12.39
C ASN A 11 16.87 10.22 13.11
N LEU A 12 16.71 10.13 14.44
CA LEU A 12 17.40 9.22 15.31
C LEU A 12 16.36 8.41 16.08
N GLY A 13 16.65 7.14 16.33
CA GLY A 13 15.74 6.26 17.04
C GLY A 13 16.48 5.33 18.00
N LEU A 14 15.75 4.87 18.99
CA LEU A 14 16.16 3.84 19.93
C LEU A 14 15.23 2.64 19.78
N GLU A 15 15.81 1.48 19.59
CA GLU A 15 15.10 0.21 19.53
C GLU A 15 15.28 -0.52 20.87
N TYR A 16 14.15 -0.91 21.45
CA TYR A 16 14.12 -1.77 22.64
C TYR A 16 13.47 -3.10 22.29
N ARG A 17 14.21 -4.20 22.40
CA ARG A 17 13.69 -5.54 22.13
C ARG A 17 12.86 -6.05 23.29
N LEU A 18 11.58 -6.28 23.03
CA LEU A 18 10.63 -6.86 23.99
C LEU A 18 10.72 -8.39 23.99
N SER A 19 11.01 -8.99 22.83
CA SER A 19 11.27 -10.43 22.64
C SER A 19 12.23 -10.61 21.46
N PRO A 20 12.66 -11.84 21.10
CA PRO A 20 13.47 -12.06 19.91
C PRO A 20 12.87 -11.48 18.64
N ASP A 21 11.53 -11.48 18.53
CA ASP A 21 10.81 -11.12 17.32
C ASP A 21 10.06 -9.79 17.43
N LEU A 22 10.00 -9.19 18.63
CA LEU A 22 9.21 -7.99 18.87
C LEU A 22 10.06 -6.87 19.45
N SER A 23 10.06 -5.73 18.79
CA SER A 23 10.77 -4.53 19.20
C SER A 23 9.86 -3.33 19.29
N LEU A 24 10.10 -2.48 20.28
CA LEU A 24 9.55 -1.15 20.39
C LEU A 24 10.59 -0.15 19.91
N ILE A 25 10.23 0.69 18.95
CA ILE A 25 11.12 1.71 18.39
C ILE A 25 10.54 3.08 18.73
N MET A 26 11.32 3.89 19.42
CA MET A 26 11.04 5.30 19.64
C MET A 26 11.97 6.11 18.75
N ASP A 27 11.43 6.92 17.88
CA ASP A 27 12.21 7.78 17.00
C ASP A 27 11.74 9.23 17.05
N GLY A 28 12.67 10.13 16.82
CA GLY A 28 12.39 11.55 16.72
C GLY A 28 13.29 12.20 15.70
N GLY A 29 12.80 13.24 15.07
CA GLY A 29 13.56 13.89 14.02
C GLY A 29 12.88 15.13 13.48
N TYR A 30 13.30 15.50 12.31
CA TYR A 30 12.85 16.69 11.63
C TYR A 30 12.45 16.37 10.18
N LEU A 31 11.29 16.88 9.77
CA LEU A 31 10.79 16.83 8.42
C LEU A 31 10.90 18.21 7.81
N THR A 32 11.42 18.31 6.60
CA THR A 32 11.51 19.56 5.85
C THR A 32 11.09 19.37 4.41
N ALA A 33 10.39 20.35 3.85
CA ALA A 33 10.07 20.45 2.44
C ALA A 33 10.88 21.62 1.82
N PRO A 34 12.03 21.37 1.17
CA PRO A 34 12.91 22.43 0.68
C PRO A 34 12.24 23.42 -0.28
N ASP A 35 11.27 22.96 -1.05
CA ASP A 35 10.51 23.76 -2.02
C ASP A 35 9.15 24.25 -1.47
N GLY A 36 8.92 24.09 -0.16
CA GLY A 36 7.69 24.44 0.51
C GLY A 36 7.91 25.15 1.84
N ASN A 37 6.83 25.26 2.62
CA ASN A 37 6.82 25.86 3.96
C ASN A 37 6.56 24.85 5.06
N PHE A 38 6.79 23.57 4.76
CA PHE A 38 6.55 22.49 5.72
C PHE A 38 7.85 22.10 6.40
N ASP A 39 7.99 22.58 7.63
CA ASP A 39 9.12 22.27 8.50
C ASP A 39 8.55 21.90 9.88
N THR A 40 8.86 20.70 10.37
CA THR A 40 8.31 20.26 11.66
C THR A 40 9.18 19.21 12.34
N PRO A 41 9.40 19.31 13.65
CA PRO A 41 9.89 18.18 14.42
C PRO A 41 8.78 17.14 14.55
N TYR A 42 9.17 15.89 14.73
CA TYR A 42 8.23 14.82 15.04
C TYR A 42 8.80 13.86 16.08
N LEU A 43 7.91 13.14 16.74
CA LEU A 43 8.19 11.98 17.57
C LEU A 43 7.37 10.81 17.05
N GLY A 44 7.99 9.65 16.96
CA GLY A 44 7.37 8.40 16.52
C GLY A 44 7.50 7.31 17.58
N LEU A 45 6.48 6.49 17.67
CA LEU A 45 6.48 5.23 18.42
C LEU A 45 6.03 4.13 17.47
N ASN A 46 6.88 3.15 17.26
CA ASN A 46 6.65 2.07 16.32
C ASN A 46 6.80 0.73 17.04
N LEU A 47 5.99 -0.22 16.66
CA LEU A 47 6.13 -1.62 17.05
C LEU A 47 6.59 -2.40 15.82
N ALA A 48 7.77 -3.00 15.91
CA ALA A 48 8.32 -3.84 14.86
C ALA A 48 8.22 -5.31 15.27
N TYR A 49 7.63 -6.12 14.42
CA TYR A 49 7.57 -7.56 14.58
C TYR A 49 8.35 -8.22 13.43
N LEU A 50 9.40 -8.96 13.80
CA LEU A 50 10.20 -9.74 12.86
C LEU A 50 9.47 -11.04 12.53
N MET A 51 8.90 -11.12 11.34
CA MET A 51 8.38 -12.39 10.85
C MET A 51 9.53 -13.17 10.22
N GLU A 52 9.94 -14.26 10.83
CA GLU A 52 10.88 -15.21 10.22
C GLU A 52 10.21 -15.91 9.03
N THR A 53 10.13 -15.22 7.92
CA THR A 53 9.62 -15.78 6.65
C THR A 53 10.72 -16.54 5.91
N PHE A 54 11.96 -16.38 6.34
CA PHE A 54 13.16 -17.02 5.78
C PHE A 54 13.95 -17.63 6.94
N ALA A 55 13.41 -18.69 7.56
CA ALA A 55 14.23 -19.53 8.41
C ALA A 55 15.33 -20.16 7.51
N GLN A 56 16.44 -19.46 7.42
CA GLN A 56 17.67 -20.09 6.96
C GLN A 56 18.09 -21.01 8.08
N ASP A 57 18.07 -22.32 7.80
CA ASP A 57 18.68 -23.27 8.73
C ASP A 57 20.09 -22.77 9.03
N GLN A 58 20.41 -22.58 10.31
CA GLN A 58 21.70 -22.09 10.78
C GLN A 58 22.90 -22.95 10.28
N LYS A 59 22.65 -24.05 9.59
CA LYS A 59 23.63 -24.94 9.00
C LYS A 59 23.81 -24.81 7.49
N GLY A 60 23.12 -23.84 6.85
CA GLY A 60 23.26 -23.63 5.40
C GLY A 60 22.67 -24.75 4.53
N ALA A 61 21.90 -25.65 5.12
CA ALA A 61 21.13 -26.61 4.34
C ALA A 61 19.97 -25.88 3.64
N PRO A 62 19.66 -26.20 2.38
CA PRO A 62 18.47 -25.66 1.73
C PRO A 62 17.26 -26.08 2.57
N LEU A 63 16.40 -25.11 2.89
CA LEU A 63 15.14 -25.38 3.56
C LEU A 63 14.38 -26.44 2.77
N VAL A 64 14.02 -27.53 3.44
CA VAL A 64 13.08 -28.48 2.88
C VAL A 64 11.79 -27.68 2.60
N GLU A 65 11.37 -27.63 1.34
CA GLU A 65 10.14 -26.99 0.93
C GLU A 65 8.98 -27.65 1.69
N THR A 66 8.58 -27.04 2.81
CA THR A 66 7.34 -27.44 3.47
C THR A 66 6.17 -26.85 2.69
N ASP A 67 5.02 -27.48 2.71
CA ASP A 67 3.83 -26.98 2.00
C ASP A 67 3.44 -25.55 2.42
N LEU A 68 3.71 -25.17 3.66
CA LEU A 68 3.56 -23.81 4.17
C LEU A 68 4.47 -22.80 3.45
N MET A 69 5.69 -23.18 3.13
CA MET A 69 6.63 -22.30 2.42
C MET A 69 6.31 -22.17 0.94
N LYS A 70 5.68 -23.16 0.34
CA LYS A 70 5.19 -23.08 -1.05
C LYS A 70 4.12 -22.01 -1.21
N THR A 71 3.37 -21.71 -0.18
CA THR A 71 2.31 -20.70 -0.18
C THR A 71 2.77 -19.34 0.32
N THR A 72 3.90 -19.24 1.00
CA THR A 72 4.41 -17.97 1.53
C THR A 72 5.28 -17.28 0.48
N LYS A 73 4.67 -16.79 -0.57
CA LYS A 73 5.34 -16.03 -1.62
C LYS A 73 4.99 -14.57 -1.49
N TRP A 74 5.99 -13.72 -1.75
CA TRP A 74 5.81 -12.30 -1.92
C TRP A 74 5.59 -11.99 -3.39
N ARG A 75 4.65 -11.11 -3.67
CA ARG A 75 4.39 -10.60 -5.00
C ARG A 75 4.44 -9.07 -4.98
N PHE A 76 5.22 -8.49 -5.89
CA PHE A 76 5.33 -7.05 -6.07
C PHE A 76 4.59 -6.65 -7.33
N ARG A 77 3.73 -5.65 -7.23
CA ARG A 77 2.92 -5.16 -8.35
C ARG A 77 3.09 -3.64 -8.49
N PRO A 78 3.81 -3.14 -9.51
CA PRO A 78 3.63 -1.75 -9.93
C PRO A 78 2.17 -1.50 -10.24
N ALA A 79 1.63 -0.38 -9.77
CA ALA A 79 0.20 -0.10 -9.86
C ALA A 79 -0.03 1.28 -10.46
N TYR A 80 -0.86 1.32 -11.47
CA TYR A 80 -1.45 2.53 -12.05
C TYR A 80 -2.96 2.49 -11.83
N GLN A 81 -3.54 3.60 -11.39
CA GLN A 81 -4.97 3.70 -11.15
C GLN A 81 -5.50 5.04 -11.66
N LEU A 82 -6.69 5.00 -12.23
CA LEU A 82 -7.43 6.16 -12.68
C LEU A 82 -8.68 6.30 -11.82
N TYR A 83 -8.82 7.43 -11.14
CA TYR A 83 -10.00 7.79 -10.38
C TYR A 83 -10.83 8.77 -11.19
N PHE A 84 -12.04 8.36 -11.51
CA PHE A 84 -12.99 9.20 -12.25
C PHE A 84 -13.76 10.09 -11.27
N ASN A 85 -13.92 11.35 -11.64
CA ASN A 85 -14.72 12.33 -10.89
C ASN A 85 -14.33 12.47 -9.41
N ALA A 86 -13.05 12.33 -9.08
CA ALA A 86 -12.57 12.47 -7.71
C ALA A 86 -12.93 13.85 -7.14
N GLN A 87 -13.72 13.87 -6.08
CA GLN A 87 -14.27 15.09 -5.46
C GLN A 87 -13.17 15.91 -4.80
N ARG A 88 -13.27 17.22 -4.96
CA ARG A 88 -12.37 18.22 -4.37
C ARG A 88 -13.07 18.96 -3.25
N ARG A 89 -12.30 19.46 -2.29
CA ARG A 89 -12.81 20.33 -1.21
C ARG A 89 -13.48 21.60 -1.72
N THR A 90 -13.20 22.01 -2.93
CA THR A 90 -13.84 23.15 -3.61
C THR A 90 -15.24 22.85 -4.14
N GLY A 91 -15.73 21.60 -4.00
CA GLY A 91 -17.01 21.14 -4.54
C GLY A 91 -16.95 20.75 -6.02
N SER A 92 -15.81 20.90 -6.68
CA SER A 92 -15.59 20.41 -8.04
C SER A 92 -15.19 18.94 -8.04
N SER A 93 -15.32 18.26 -9.20
CA SER A 93 -14.77 16.93 -9.40
C SER A 93 -13.83 16.94 -10.60
N ARG A 94 -12.82 16.10 -10.56
CA ARG A 94 -11.86 15.95 -11.65
C ARG A 94 -11.23 14.56 -11.58
N ASP A 95 -10.98 13.97 -12.76
CA ASP A 95 -10.23 12.74 -12.86
C ASP A 95 -8.81 12.95 -12.33
N MET A 96 -8.26 11.91 -11.67
CA MET A 96 -6.86 11.93 -11.26
C MET A 96 -6.21 10.58 -11.52
N GLN A 97 -4.93 10.63 -11.85
CA GLN A 97 -4.11 9.48 -12.14
C GLN A 97 -3.12 9.25 -11.01
N LEU A 98 -3.08 8.02 -10.55
CA LEU A 98 -2.22 7.61 -9.44
C LEU A 98 -1.24 6.54 -9.90
N LEU A 99 -0.03 6.66 -9.41
CA LEU A 99 1.04 5.69 -9.62
C LEU A 99 1.59 5.24 -8.28
N GLY A 100 2.03 4.00 -8.20
CA GLY A 100 2.65 3.45 -7.01
C GLY A 100 2.85 1.95 -7.09
N GLY A 101 2.63 1.25 -5.99
CA GLY A 101 2.84 -0.19 -5.94
C GLY A 101 2.00 -0.89 -4.90
N LYS A 102 1.95 -2.20 -5.06
CA LYS A 102 1.34 -3.13 -4.13
C LYS A 102 2.36 -4.22 -3.75
N ILE A 103 2.23 -4.70 -2.53
CA ILE A 103 2.97 -5.84 -2.01
C ILE A 103 1.96 -6.83 -1.48
N ASP A 104 2.00 -8.06 -1.96
CA ASP A 104 1.14 -9.12 -1.49
C ASP A 104 1.95 -10.18 -0.78
N TRP A 105 1.38 -10.68 0.28
CA TRP A 105 1.79 -11.88 0.98
C TRP A 105 0.79 -12.98 0.69
N ILE A 106 1.18 -13.96 -0.12
CA ILE A 106 0.33 -15.10 -0.48
C ILE A 106 0.30 -16.06 0.70
N VAL A 107 -0.84 -16.13 1.37
CA VAL A 107 -1.01 -16.92 2.60
C VAL A 107 -1.57 -18.31 2.28
N GLY A 108 -2.35 -18.44 1.24
CA GLY A 108 -2.95 -19.69 0.83
C GLY A 108 -3.19 -19.76 -0.67
N ASP A 109 -3.73 -20.85 -1.14
CA ASP A 109 -3.93 -21.11 -2.57
C ASP A 109 -4.91 -20.12 -3.22
N TRP A 110 -5.79 -19.54 -2.44
CA TRP A 110 -6.88 -18.70 -2.94
C TRP A 110 -7.00 -17.34 -2.26
N TRP A 111 -6.12 -16.99 -1.32
CA TRP A 111 -6.18 -15.70 -0.64
C TRP A 111 -4.79 -15.16 -0.26
N TYR A 112 -4.71 -13.86 -0.14
CA TYR A 112 -3.49 -13.14 0.20
C TYR A 112 -3.79 -11.89 1.04
N LEU A 113 -2.81 -11.46 1.80
CA LEU A 113 -2.77 -10.12 2.38
C LEU A 113 -2.09 -9.17 1.40
N THR A 114 -2.55 -7.93 1.37
CA THR A 114 -1.99 -6.94 0.44
C THR A 114 -1.83 -5.59 1.11
N GLY A 115 -0.74 -4.91 0.79
CA GLY A 115 -0.48 -3.52 1.10
C GLY A 115 -0.34 -2.73 -0.20
N GLN A 116 -0.87 -1.49 -0.22
CA GLN A 116 -0.82 -0.61 -1.38
C GLN A 116 -0.39 0.79 -0.96
N GLY A 117 0.46 1.42 -1.78
CA GLY A 117 0.77 2.85 -1.67
C GLY A 117 0.69 3.50 -3.05
N LEU A 118 -0.07 4.57 -3.17
CA LEU A 118 -0.25 5.31 -4.41
C LEU A 118 -0.15 6.82 -4.16
N SER A 119 0.34 7.54 -5.18
CA SER A 119 0.37 9.01 -5.18
C SER A 119 -0.14 9.54 -6.50
N ALA A 120 -0.88 10.64 -6.45
CA ALA A 120 -1.36 11.30 -7.65
C ALA A 120 -0.20 12.05 -8.34
N TYR A 121 -0.04 11.80 -9.62
CA TYR A 121 0.93 12.50 -10.45
C TYR A 121 0.26 13.41 -11.48
N GLU A 122 -1.03 13.21 -11.76
CA GLU A 122 -1.81 14.02 -12.70
C GLU A 122 -3.23 14.24 -12.19
N GLY A 123 -3.93 15.21 -12.77
CA GLY A 123 -5.33 15.53 -12.44
C GLY A 123 -5.48 16.70 -11.47
N GLY A 124 -4.43 17.50 -11.24
CA GLY A 124 -4.49 18.66 -10.34
C GLY A 124 -4.66 18.28 -8.87
N ALA A 125 -4.19 17.09 -8.48
CA ALA A 125 -4.19 16.56 -7.12
C ALA A 125 -2.76 16.40 -6.58
N GLY A 126 -1.86 17.29 -6.94
CA GLY A 126 -0.47 17.27 -6.46
C GLY A 126 -0.41 17.20 -4.94
N GLY A 127 0.38 16.25 -4.42
CA GLY A 127 0.45 15.98 -2.98
C GLY A 127 -0.65 15.09 -2.41
N TYR A 128 -1.58 14.55 -3.22
CA TYR A 128 -2.46 13.48 -2.78
C TYR A 128 -1.68 12.16 -2.75
N SER A 129 -1.79 11.48 -1.64
CA SER A 129 -1.26 10.12 -1.48
C SER A 129 -2.22 9.30 -0.64
N GLU A 130 -2.20 7.99 -0.88
CA GLU A 130 -2.99 7.03 -0.13
C GLU A 130 -2.20 5.77 0.17
N GLY A 131 -2.46 5.18 1.33
CA GLY A 131 -1.93 3.89 1.73
C GLY A 131 -3.04 3.00 2.25
N HIS A 132 -3.07 1.75 1.79
CA HIS A 132 -4.08 0.77 2.17
C HIS A 132 -3.46 -0.56 2.51
N TRP A 133 -4.17 -1.33 3.30
CA TRP A 133 -3.90 -2.75 3.52
C TRP A 133 -5.22 -3.52 3.52
N GLY A 134 -5.16 -4.80 3.30
CA GLY A 134 -6.37 -5.60 3.30
C GLY A 134 -6.14 -7.02 2.80
N VAL A 135 -7.22 -7.61 2.34
CA VAL A 135 -7.25 -8.99 1.89
C VAL A 135 -7.65 -9.07 0.43
N GLY A 136 -7.06 -10.03 -0.26
CA GLY A 136 -7.44 -10.39 -1.61
C GLY A 136 -7.75 -11.88 -1.72
N ILE A 137 -8.61 -12.20 -2.65
CA ILE A 137 -8.95 -13.56 -3.03
C ILE A 137 -8.65 -13.79 -4.52
N LEU A 138 -8.27 -15.03 -4.84
CA LEU A 138 -8.02 -15.49 -6.20
C LEU A 138 -8.99 -16.62 -6.52
N GLY A 139 -9.66 -16.51 -7.65
CA GLY A 139 -10.48 -17.57 -8.18
C GLY A 139 -9.66 -18.71 -8.79
N PRO A 140 -10.31 -19.81 -9.17
CA PRO A 140 -9.65 -20.89 -9.88
C PRO A 140 -9.07 -20.40 -11.21
N SER A 141 -7.91 -20.94 -11.58
CA SER A 141 -7.28 -20.61 -12.86
C SER A 141 -7.93 -21.38 -14.00
N TRP A 142 -8.27 -20.66 -15.06
CA TRP A 142 -8.72 -21.22 -16.31
C TRP A 142 -7.84 -20.68 -17.46
N LYS A 143 -7.03 -21.53 -18.05
CA LYS A 143 -6.09 -21.15 -19.15
C LYS A 143 -5.27 -19.88 -18.81
N ASN A 144 -4.62 -19.88 -17.67
CA ASN A 144 -3.81 -18.74 -17.16
C ASN A 144 -4.63 -17.50 -16.74
N LEU A 145 -5.95 -17.53 -16.85
CA LEU A 145 -6.81 -16.43 -16.43
C LEU A 145 -7.50 -16.79 -15.12
N ARG A 146 -7.57 -15.86 -14.18
CA ARG A 146 -8.33 -15.98 -12.94
C ARG A 146 -9.00 -14.69 -12.56
N PHE A 147 -10.09 -14.78 -11.84
CA PHE A 147 -10.70 -13.63 -11.20
C PHE A 147 -9.96 -13.31 -9.90
N TYR A 148 -9.95 -12.05 -9.53
CA TYR A 148 -9.56 -11.63 -8.19
C TYR A 148 -10.58 -10.66 -7.60
N GLY A 149 -10.61 -10.59 -6.27
CA GLY A 149 -11.31 -9.57 -5.51
C GLY A 149 -10.43 -9.07 -4.37
N GLU A 150 -10.47 -7.79 -4.08
CA GLU A 150 -9.75 -7.16 -2.97
C GLU A 150 -10.67 -6.28 -2.15
N MET A 151 -10.48 -6.30 -0.85
CA MET A 151 -11.10 -5.36 0.09
C MET A 151 -10.00 -4.72 0.92
N LEU A 152 -9.81 -3.42 0.70
CA LEU A 152 -8.75 -2.65 1.33
C LEU A 152 -9.34 -1.56 2.21
N ILE A 153 -8.66 -1.29 3.31
CA ILE A 153 -8.91 -0.16 4.19
C ILE A 153 -7.60 0.59 4.39
N GLY A 154 -7.67 1.90 4.51
CA GLY A 154 -6.46 2.69 4.66
C GLY A 154 -6.74 4.16 4.85
N ALA A 155 -5.74 4.95 4.57
CA ALA A 155 -5.85 6.39 4.68
C ALA A 155 -5.26 7.08 3.44
N GLY A 156 -5.85 8.22 3.09
CA GLY A 156 -5.34 9.05 2.01
C GLY A 156 -5.81 10.49 2.15
N GLY A 157 -5.06 11.38 1.54
CA GLY A 157 -5.38 12.80 1.59
C GLY A 157 -4.34 13.68 0.89
N GLY A 158 -4.58 14.97 0.89
CA GLY A 158 -3.76 15.96 0.21
C GLY A 158 -4.32 16.40 -1.14
N GLY A 159 -3.59 17.22 -1.89
CA GLY A 159 -3.93 17.65 -3.25
C GLY A 159 -5.31 18.29 -3.42
N GLY A 160 -5.91 18.81 -2.35
CA GLY A 160 -7.26 19.38 -2.40
C GLY A 160 -8.38 18.34 -2.59
N VAL A 161 -8.08 17.06 -2.52
CA VAL A 161 -9.08 15.97 -2.58
C VAL A 161 -9.90 15.96 -1.30
N ASP A 162 -11.20 15.76 -1.43
CA ASP A 162 -12.13 15.73 -0.29
C ASP A 162 -12.22 14.33 0.34
N SER A 163 -11.16 13.94 1.01
CA SER A 163 -11.05 12.64 1.70
C SER A 163 -11.57 12.67 3.16
N GLY A 164 -12.16 13.77 3.60
CA GLY A 164 -12.72 13.91 4.95
C GLY A 164 -11.72 13.61 6.06
N SER A 165 -12.04 12.62 6.89
CA SER A 165 -11.18 12.10 7.98
C SER A 165 -9.97 11.29 7.50
N ALA A 166 -9.72 11.28 6.20
CA ALA A 166 -8.71 10.46 5.52
C ALA A 166 -8.97 8.94 5.53
N LEU A 167 -9.90 8.41 6.27
CA LEU A 167 -10.21 6.98 6.26
C LEU A 167 -10.90 6.58 4.95
N LEU A 168 -10.27 5.66 4.24
CA LEU A 168 -10.69 5.18 2.93
C LEU A 168 -10.99 3.69 2.95
N PHE A 169 -12.04 3.30 2.24
CA PHE A 169 -12.40 1.92 1.95
C PHE A 169 -12.37 1.70 0.44
N LYS A 170 -11.77 0.58 -0.01
CA LYS A 170 -11.49 0.36 -1.42
C LYS A 170 -11.74 -1.10 -1.82
N PRO A 171 -12.99 -1.47 -2.13
CA PRO A 171 -13.32 -2.72 -2.77
C PRO A 171 -12.93 -2.69 -4.25
N SER A 172 -12.43 -3.80 -4.77
CA SER A 172 -12.13 -3.98 -6.20
C SER A 172 -12.28 -5.42 -6.64
N VAL A 173 -12.55 -5.60 -7.92
CA VAL A 173 -12.62 -6.90 -8.60
C VAL A 173 -11.96 -6.79 -9.96
N GLY A 174 -11.46 -7.90 -10.48
CA GLY A 174 -10.85 -7.89 -11.80
C GLY A 174 -10.35 -9.25 -12.25
N LEU A 175 -9.47 -9.19 -13.23
CA LEU A 175 -8.86 -10.33 -13.90
C LEU A 175 -7.35 -10.28 -13.73
N GLU A 176 -6.77 -11.43 -13.51
CA GLU A 176 -5.33 -11.66 -13.52
C GLU A 176 -5.00 -12.68 -14.59
N TYR A 177 -4.03 -12.37 -15.43
CA TYR A 177 -3.55 -13.24 -16.50
C TYR A 177 -2.07 -13.57 -16.27
N ASP A 178 -1.76 -14.84 -16.09
CA ASP A 178 -0.39 -15.32 -15.92
C ASP A 178 0.30 -15.39 -17.28
N LEU A 179 1.27 -14.49 -17.52
CA LEU A 179 2.11 -14.47 -18.72
C LEU A 179 3.12 -15.61 -18.69
N ASN A 180 3.65 -15.89 -17.51
CA ASN A 180 4.53 -17.02 -17.22
C ASN A 180 4.50 -17.33 -15.70
N LYS A 181 5.36 -18.22 -15.22
CA LYS A 181 5.42 -18.63 -13.80
C LYS A 181 5.76 -17.49 -12.82
N ASP A 182 6.37 -16.41 -13.30
CA ASP A 182 6.92 -15.32 -12.46
C ASP A 182 6.25 -13.97 -12.75
N LEU A 183 5.49 -13.86 -13.85
CA LEU A 183 4.90 -12.60 -14.29
C LEU A 183 3.43 -12.76 -14.62
N SER A 184 2.61 -11.92 -14.01
CA SER A 184 1.19 -11.80 -14.31
C SER A 184 0.79 -10.35 -14.60
N LEU A 185 -0.23 -10.16 -15.39
CA LEU A 185 -0.87 -8.87 -15.64
C LEU A 185 -2.22 -8.85 -14.93
N GLN A 186 -2.50 -7.78 -14.21
CA GLN A 186 -3.76 -7.60 -13.49
C GLN A 186 -4.48 -6.35 -13.99
N THR A 187 -5.78 -6.47 -14.23
CA THR A 187 -6.66 -5.36 -14.55
C THR A 187 -7.97 -5.50 -13.79
N GLY A 188 -8.58 -4.39 -13.41
CA GLY A 188 -9.83 -4.43 -12.66
C GLY A 188 -10.49 -3.09 -12.50
N ILE A 189 -11.64 -3.12 -11.87
CA ILE A 189 -12.42 -1.95 -11.47
C ILE A 189 -12.67 -2.03 -9.97
N GLY A 190 -12.80 -0.87 -9.38
CA GLY A 190 -13.06 -0.75 -7.94
C GLY A 190 -13.68 0.59 -7.63
N LYS A 191 -13.85 0.83 -6.37
CA LYS A 191 -14.36 2.09 -5.86
C LYS A 191 -13.52 2.52 -4.67
N VAL A 192 -13.21 3.81 -4.56
CA VAL A 192 -12.65 4.38 -3.35
C VAL A 192 -13.72 5.20 -2.66
N ILE A 193 -13.95 4.93 -1.39
CA ILE A 193 -15.00 5.55 -0.59
C ILE A 193 -14.36 6.16 0.64
N SER A 194 -14.52 7.46 0.84
CA SER A 194 -14.11 8.12 2.08
C SER A 194 -15.22 8.05 3.14
N LYS A 195 -14.82 7.90 4.40
CA LYS A 195 -15.80 7.79 5.50
C LYS A 195 -16.55 9.09 5.78
N GLU A 196 -15.87 10.23 5.74
CA GLU A 196 -16.41 11.54 6.14
C GLU A 196 -16.14 12.62 5.10
N GLY A 197 -15.66 12.24 3.92
CA GLY A 197 -15.46 13.10 2.77
C GLY A 197 -16.44 12.76 1.66
N ASN A 198 -16.32 13.50 0.57
CA ASN A 198 -17.11 13.23 -0.63
C ASN A 198 -16.29 12.50 -1.71
N LEU A 199 -15.09 12.02 -1.37
CA LEU A 199 -14.33 11.20 -2.31
C LEU A 199 -15.05 9.86 -2.50
N ASP A 200 -15.62 9.71 -3.67
CA ASP A 200 -16.36 8.55 -4.14
C ASP A 200 -16.05 8.38 -5.63
N ALA A 201 -14.99 7.60 -5.96
CA ALA A 201 -14.43 7.47 -7.32
C ALA A 201 -14.17 6.01 -7.71
#